data_dfd45cfaab282a4deaf3cc2be29dccff
#
_entry.id   dfd45cfaab282a4deaf3cc2be29dccff
#
_cell.length_a   1.000
_cell.length_b   1.000
_cell.length_c   1.000
_cell.angle_alpha   90.00
_cell.angle_beta   90.00
_cell.angle_gamma   90.00
#
_symmetry.space_group_name_H-M   'P 1'
#
loop_
_entity.id
_entity.type
_entity.pdbx_description
1 polymer ?
#
loop_
_entity_poly.entity_id
_entity_poly.type
_entity_poly.pdbx_seq_one_letter_code
_entity_poly.pdbx_strand_id
1 'polypeptide(L)'
;MAVDEEKNGRTATATVLVASDDSNNTPSIINGTSDGGKDDVYEVDDADPANLSLLQSIKRFPRVVAYILAACPGILLYGFDMVIVSTLTAMPEFQHDFGEVHRGKPIIPSGWLGIWTAAPSLGNIAGAAVAGWVCDRFGRRMSLMLGAVISAVAIAVCFASAFSADIEVRRGIFLLGKLMEGFAAGQVVCTVQIYTSEIVTRALRGSSQALLPMMTMTGQLIGALVVFACLSIKGRRGYLIAVASQWAFSALLFGIAIFIPESPPHLIRVGQIDAARKAQRRLHRKEVDTDKMVDKISEILEQERETMKRLGSQVRFIDCFRGVDLRRTIIVLVCHMMPQNFGLGLLSNASYFAQTVGIKPYVSVLLLEVGIAVGLLANIISVWTLSVAKRRPLMLWTLSFTGVAWAAMGISGCFDSPVTKWWTAASMIIIIFVCGNGVWPASVLATAETSSLRLRGRTQAVGWAVHGVYACIFAVVLPFIYNTDKGNLGAKTGFVFLALCIFSLGLIWWLVPEMGGRSAAELDLLFEHKVPTRDFLKWSVEKSNLKPSTTPAAGAGVSVSAAPAVVGEDEKKKSSEHVEVVTQ
;
A
#
# COMPACT_ATOMS: atom_id res chain seq x y z
N MET A 1 -39.57 41.57 -42.39
CA MET A 1 -39.62 40.14 -42.73
C MET A 1 -38.97 39.47 -41.53
N ALA A 2 -39.78 39.09 -40.57
CA ALA A 2 -39.40 38.46 -39.28
C ALA A 2 -39.47 36.95 -39.44
N VAL A 3 -38.54 36.24 -38.86
CA VAL A 3 -38.65 34.79 -38.63
C VAL A 3 -38.30 34.57 -37.15
N ASP A 4 -39.32 34.11 -36.41
CA ASP A 4 -39.25 33.69 -35.00
C ASP A 4 -38.50 32.37 -34.91
N GLU A 5 -37.54 32.27 -33.96
CA GLU A 5 -37.01 30.99 -33.48
C GLU A 5 -37.56 30.70 -32.10
N GLU A 6 -38.43 29.74 -32.04
CA GLU A 6 -39.07 29.16 -30.87
C GLU A 6 -38.09 28.19 -30.16
N LYS A 7 -37.61 28.52 -28.97
CA LYS A 7 -36.80 27.64 -28.10
C LYS A 7 -37.69 26.66 -27.34
N ASN A 8 -37.71 25.40 -27.80
CA ASN A 8 -38.34 24.28 -27.08
C ASN A 8 -37.48 23.80 -25.93
N GLY A 9 -37.83 24.17 -24.72
CA GLY A 9 -37.28 23.60 -23.48
C GLY A 9 -37.91 22.21 -23.19
N ARG A 10 -37.11 21.17 -23.28
CA ARG A 10 -37.51 19.85 -22.78
C ARG A 10 -37.16 19.71 -21.30
N THR A 11 -38.16 19.75 -20.44
CA THR A 11 -38.14 19.31 -19.07
C THR A 11 -38.14 17.78 -19.03
N ALA A 12 -37.07 17.18 -18.47
CA ALA A 12 -37.01 15.74 -18.21
C ALA A 12 -37.74 15.46 -16.89
N THR A 13 -38.85 14.74 -16.96
CA THR A 13 -39.61 14.26 -15.79
C THR A 13 -39.05 12.89 -15.40
N ALA A 14 -38.47 12.80 -14.20
CA ALA A 14 -38.04 11.54 -13.61
C ALA A 14 -39.20 10.91 -12.84
N THR A 15 -39.66 9.75 -13.26
CA THR A 15 -40.69 8.96 -12.59
C THR A 15 -40.03 7.98 -11.62
N VAL A 16 -40.29 8.14 -10.33
CA VAL A 16 -39.86 7.18 -9.29
C VAL A 16 -41.06 6.29 -8.95
N LEU A 17 -40.91 4.99 -9.18
CA LEU A 17 -41.83 3.96 -8.74
C LEU A 17 -41.47 3.52 -7.31
N VAL A 18 -42.33 3.79 -6.34
CA VAL A 18 -42.27 3.22 -4.99
C VAL A 18 -43.21 2.02 -4.95
N ALA A 19 -42.65 0.82 -4.74
CA ALA A 19 -43.42 -0.39 -4.49
C ALA A 19 -43.86 -0.42 -3.01
N SER A 20 -45.16 -0.34 -2.76
CA SER A 20 -45.79 -0.66 -1.48
C SER A 20 -46.36 -2.08 -1.56
N ASP A 21 -45.94 -2.94 -0.63
CA ASP A 21 -46.55 -4.24 -0.38
C ASP A 21 -47.93 -4.03 0.30
N ASP A 22 -48.94 -3.91 -0.50
CA ASP A 22 -50.35 -4.19 -0.08
C ASP A 22 -51.19 -4.44 -1.32
N SER A 23 -51.74 -5.63 -1.38
CA SER A 23 -52.58 -6.15 -2.43
C SER A 23 -53.98 -5.50 -2.41
N ASN A 24 -54.10 -4.31 -2.93
CA ASN A 24 -55.35 -3.69 -3.41
C ASN A 24 -55.25 -2.15 -3.38
N ASN A 25 -54.43 -1.57 -4.24
CA ASN A 25 -54.66 -0.16 -4.63
C ASN A 25 -53.81 0.18 -5.87
N THR A 26 -54.45 0.80 -6.81
CA THR A 26 -53.85 1.40 -8.00
C THR A 26 -52.89 2.53 -7.63
N PRO A 27 -51.72 2.65 -8.31
CA PRO A 27 -50.73 3.69 -7.93
C PRO A 27 -51.23 5.08 -8.35
N SER A 28 -51.23 6.00 -7.41
CA SER A 28 -51.49 7.43 -7.62
C SER A 28 -50.19 8.13 -8.01
N ILE A 29 -50.22 8.82 -9.15
CA ILE A 29 -49.13 9.69 -9.62
C ILE A 29 -49.18 11.01 -8.87
N ILE A 30 -48.14 11.33 -8.08
CA ILE A 30 -47.99 12.63 -7.45
C ILE A 30 -47.03 13.47 -8.31
N ASN A 31 -47.56 14.44 -9.04
CA ASN A 31 -46.75 15.44 -9.73
C ASN A 31 -46.37 16.55 -8.70
N GLY A 32 -45.11 16.54 -8.26
CA GLY A 32 -44.55 17.63 -7.44
C GLY A 32 -43.87 18.67 -8.35
N THR A 33 -44.48 19.85 -8.48
CA THR A 33 -43.81 21.02 -9.03
C THR A 33 -42.96 21.65 -7.94
N SER A 34 -41.64 21.70 -8.08
CA SER A 34 -40.72 22.39 -7.20
C SER A 34 -40.69 23.88 -7.52
N ASP A 35 -41.11 24.69 -6.57
CA ASP A 35 -40.92 26.14 -6.57
C ASP A 35 -39.51 26.46 -6.05
N GLY A 36 -38.79 27.37 -6.73
CA GLY A 36 -37.40 27.67 -6.48
C GLY A 36 -37.16 28.45 -5.19
N GLY A 37 -36.69 27.78 -4.15
CA GLY A 37 -36.13 28.35 -2.95
C GLY A 37 -34.66 27.94 -2.79
N LYS A 38 -33.80 28.94 -2.63
CA LYS A 38 -32.34 28.81 -2.40
C LYS A 38 -32.08 28.21 -1.03
N ASP A 39 -32.09 26.90 -0.89
CA ASP A 39 -31.43 26.14 0.19
C ASP A 39 -31.44 24.63 -0.18
N ASP A 40 -30.80 24.28 -1.30
CA ASP A 40 -30.56 22.89 -1.64
C ASP A 40 -29.49 22.33 -0.68
N VAL A 41 -29.94 21.88 0.50
CA VAL A 41 -29.19 20.97 1.36
C VAL A 41 -29.07 19.66 0.57
N TYR A 42 -27.94 19.44 -0.08
CA TYR A 42 -27.67 18.17 -0.74
C TYR A 42 -27.70 17.07 0.31
N GLU A 43 -28.81 16.35 0.40
CA GLU A 43 -28.81 15.06 1.05
C GLU A 43 -27.69 14.25 0.41
N VAL A 44 -26.77 13.74 1.25
CA VAL A 44 -25.78 12.75 0.82
C VAL A 44 -26.56 11.44 0.71
N ASP A 45 -27.52 11.44 -0.18
CA ASP A 45 -28.15 10.21 -0.61
C ASP A 45 -27.15 9.40 -1.43
N ASP A 46 -27.18 8.12 -1.22
CA ASP A 46 -26.42 7.04 -1.85
C ASP A 46 -26.62 6.96 -3.39
N ALA A 47 -26.65 8.09 -4.08
CA ALA A 47 -26.48 8.13 -5.52
C ALA A 47 -25.08 7.60 -5.82
N ASP A 48 -25.03 6.36 -6.19
CA ASP A 48 -23.94 5.46 -6.50
C ASP A 48 -22.57 6.17 -6.60
N PRO A 49 -21.70 6.10 -5.56
CA PRO A 49 -20.37 6.70 -5.62
C PRO A 49 -19.47 6.03 -6.64
N ALA A 50 -19.91 4.92 -7.23
CA ALA A 50 -19.16 4.15 -8.24
C ALA A 50 -18.96 4.89 -9.55
N ASN A 51 -19.76 5.91 -9.88
CA ASN A 51 -19.75 6.60 -11.17
C ASN A 51 -19.09 7.99 -11.16
N LEU A 52 -18.58 8.46 -10.01
CA LEU A 52 -17.90 9.76 -9.94
C LEU A 52 -16.45 9.64 -10.39
N SER A 53 -16.02 10.47 -11.35
CA SER A 53 -14.60 10.57 -11.69
C SER A 53 -13.80 11.09 -10.48
N LEU A 54 -12.51 10.73 -10.41
CA LEU A 54 -11.61 11.16 -9.32
C LEU A 54 -11.62 12.70 -9.15
N LEU A 55 -11.59 13.45 -10.26
CA LEU A 55 -11.61 14.91 -10.25
C LEU A 55 -12.92 15.48 -9.68
N GLN A 56 -14.04 14.85 -9.98
CA GLN A 56 -15.34 15.25 -9.42
C GLN A 56 -15.39 14.99 -7.91
N SER A 57 -14.86 13.85 -7.47
CA SER A 57 -14.79 13.49 -6.05
C SER A 57 -13.89 14.46 -5.26
N ILE A 58 -12.74 14.86 -5.82
CA ILE A 58 -11.85 15.86 -5.22
C ILE A 58 -12.54 17.23 -5.11
N LYS A 59 -13.25 17.66 -6.17
CA LYS A 59 -14.00 18.93 -6.16
C LYS A 59 -15.16 18.91 -5.16
N ARG A 60 -15.78 17.76 -4.94
CA ARG A 60 -16.89 17.59 -4.00
C ARG A 60 -16.44 17.58 -2.54
N PHE A 61 -15.27 16.95 -2.24
CA PHE A 61 -14.74 16.79 -0.88
C PHE A 61 -13.35 17.42 -0.66
N PRO A 62 -13.14 18.72 -0.97
CA PRO A 62 -11.81 19.33 -0.98
C PRO A 62 -11.17 19.38 0.41
N ARG A 63 -11.96 19.55 1.49
CA ARG A 63 -11.43 19.59 2.86
C ARG A 63 -10.92 18.23 3.33
N VAL A 64 -11.65 17.14 3.02
CA VAL A 64 -11.19 15.78 3.31
C VAL A 64 -9.87 15.51 2.61
N VAL A 65 -9.76 15.85 1.31
CA VAL A 65 -8.51 15.70 0.55
C VAL A 65 -7.39 16.54 1.16
N ALA A 66 -7.67 17.78 1.57
CA ALA A 66 -6.67 18.63 2.22
C ALA A 66 -6.15 18.03 3.54
N TYR A 67 -7.00 17.43 4.38
CA TYR A 67 -6.56 16.76 5.62
C TYR A 67 -5.79 15.46 5.35
N ILE A 68 -6.14 14.71 4.31
CA ILE A 68 -5.36 13.53 3.89
C ILE A 68 -3.96 13.97 3.44
N LEU A 69 -3.87 15.01 2.59
CA LEU A 69 -2.58 15.57 2.16
C LEU A 69 -1.79 16.17 3.32
N ALA A 70 -2.47 16.82 4.28
CA ALA A 70 -1.84 17.33 5.49
C ALA A 70 -1.24 16.21 6.37
N ALA A 71 -1.77 14.99 6.34
CA ALA A 71 -1.19 13.85 7.06
C ALA A 71 0.02 13.20 6.32
N CYS A 72 0.20 13.48 5.02
CA CYS A 72 1.27 12.89 4.20
C CYS A 72 2.71 13.14 4.68
N PRO A 73 3.08 14.28 5.35
CA PRO A 73 4.42 14.45 5.90
C PRO A 73 4.90 13.32 6.79
N GLY A 74 3.99 12.62 7.50
CA GLY A 74 4.33 11.42 8.26
C GLY A 74 4.76 10.25 7.36
N ILE A 75 4.16 10.12 6.19
CA ILE A 75 4.54 9.10 5.19
C ILE A 75 5.83 9.49 4.46
N LEU A 76 6.02 10.80 4.18
CA LEU A 76 7.28 11.30 3.62
C LEU A 76 8.45 11.03 4.56
N LEU A 77 8.28 11.26 5.86
CA LEU A 77 9.29 10.98 6.90
C LEU A 77 9.67 9.49 6.90
N TYR A 78 8.69 8.59 6.85
CA TYR A 78 8.93 7.16 6.73
C TYR A 78 9.70 6.80 5.46
N GLY A 79 9.30 7.36 4.31
CA GLY A 79 10.01 7.15 3.05
C GLY A 79 11.46 7.63 3.11
N PHE A 80 11.70 8.80 3.69
CA PHE A 80 13.04 9.34 3.91
C PHE A 80 13.89 8.40 4.77
N ASP A 81 13.33 7.90 5.89
CA ASP A 81 14.05 6.99 6.80
C ASP A 81 14.44 5.67 6.12
N MET A 82 13.61 5.16 5.22
CA MET A 82 13.91 3.93 4.48
C MET A 82 15.20 4.01 3.64
N VAL A 83 15.57 5.18 3.14
CA VAL A 83 16.72 5.34 2.23
C VAL A 83 17.96 5.91 2.92
N ILE A 84 17.79 6.54 4.10
CA ILE A 84 18.87 7.30 4.74
C ILE A 84 20.06 6.42 5.17
N VAL A 85 19.81 5.20 5.67
CA VAL A 85 20.90 4.31 6.09
C VAL A 85 21.79 3.95 4.91
N SER A 86 21.18 3.56 3.78
CA SER A 86 21.90 3.14 2.57
C SER A 86 22.68 4.30 1.94
N THR A 87 22.12 5.51 1.98
CA THR A 87 22.77 6.68 1.40
C THR A 87 23.86 7.24 2.32
N LEU A 88 23.66 7.27 3.64
CA LEU A 88 24.69 7.68 4.59
C LEU A 88 25.90 6.73 4.57
N THR A 89 25.66 5.41 4.54
CA THR A 89 26.74 4.42 4.46
C THR A 89 27.51 4.49 3.14
N ALA A 90 26.92 5.11 2.11
CA ALA A 90 27.57 5.39 0.84
C ALA A 90 28.41 6.69 0.85
N MET A 91 28.28 7.55 1.88
CA MET A 91 29.07 8.79 2.00
C MET A 91 30.50 8.47 2.48
N PRO A 92 31.56 8.96 1.78
CA PRO A 92 32.94 8.71 2.17
C PRO A 92 33.26 9.20 3.59
N GLU A 93 32.74 10.36 3.98
CA GLU A 93 32.96 10.95 5.30
C GLU A 93 32.30 10.13 6.42
N PHE A 94 31.14 9.53 6.16
CA PHE A 94 30.49 8.62 7.09
C PHE A 94 31.27 7.31 7.22
N GLN A 95 31.77 6.77 6.10
CA GLN A 95 32.63 5.58 6.09
C GLN A 95 33.95 5.82 6.85
N HIS A 96 34.50 7.03 6.79
CA HIS A 96 35.69 7.40 7.54
C HIS A 96 35.41 7.45 9.05
N ASP A 97 34.30 8.01 9.48
CA ASP A 97 33.96 8.21 10.89
C ASP A 97 33.40 6.96 11.60
N PHE A 98 32.67 6.09 10.86
CA PHE A 98 31.99 4.90 11.39
C PHE A 98 32.55 3.58 10.86
N GLY A 99 33.43 3.62 9.85
CA GLY A 99 33.98 2.45 9.19
C GLY A 99 35.28 1.98 9.82
N GLU A 100 35.82 0.93 9.21
CA GLU A 100 37.14 0.36 9.47
C GLU A 100 37.95 0.33 8.19
N VAL A 101 39.27 0.41 8.28
CA VAL A 101 40.14 0.32 7.13
C VAL A 101 40.34 -1.15 6.75
N HIS A 102 39.79 -1.56 5.61
CA HIS A 102 39.99 -2.88 5.03
C HIS A 102 40.64 -2.76 3.66
N ARG A 103 41.82 -3.39 3.48
CA ARG A 103 42.61 -3.32 2.23
C ARG A 103 42.87 -1.87 1.76
N GLY A 104 43.14 -0.96 2.68
CA GLY A 104 43.44 0.44 2.39
C GLY A 104 42.23 1.32 2.03
N LYS A 105 41.01 0.82 2.19
CA LYS A 105 39.76 1.60 1.99
C LYS A 105 38.90 1.56 3.24
N PRO A 106 38.28 2.69 3.62
CA PRO A 106 37.30 2.69 4.70
C PRO A 106 36.03 1.97 4.23
N ILE A 107 35.58 0.98 4.99
CA ILE A 107 34.33 0.26 4.76
C ILE A 107 33.55 0.13 6.05
N ILE A 108 32.23 0.01 5.96
CA ILE A 108 31.39 -0.34 7.10
C ILE A 108 31.42 -1.85 7.31
N PRO A 109 31.81 -2.35 8.51
CA PRO A 109 31.80 -3.80 8.77
C PRO A 109 30.42 -4.42 8.52
N SER A 110 30.39 -5.59 7.90
CA SER A 110 29.15 -6.28 7.50
C SER A 110 28.17 -6.47 8.65
N GLY A 111 28.66 -6.77 9.85
CA GLY A 111 27.83 -6.92 11.04
C GLY A 111 27.07 -5.64 11.39
N TRP A 112 27.77 -4.51 11.46
CA TRP A 112 27.17 -3.21 11.76
C TRP A 112 26.22 -2.74 10.66
N LEU A 113 26.61 -2.91 9.39
CA LEU A 113 25.76 -2.56 8.26
C LEU A 113 24.44 -3.35 8.27
N GLY A 114 24.51 -4.66 8.53
CA GLY A 114 23.34 -5.53 8.62
C GLY A 114 22.39 -5.11 9.76
N ILE A 115 22.93 -4.88 10.96
CA ILE A 115 22.13 -4.49 12.13
C ILE A 115 21.51 -3.10 11.92
N TRP A 116 22.25 -2.12 11.36
CA TRP A 116 21.71 -0.78 11.08
C TRP A 116 20.60 -0.80 10.03
N THR A 117 20.69 -1.69 9.04
CA THR A 117 19.65 -1.85 8.02
C THR A 117 18.42 -2.59 8.57
N ALA A 118 18.61 -3.52 9.52
CA ALA A 118 17.52 -4.26 10.15
C ALA A 118 16.79 -3.46 11.24
N ALA A 119 17.50 -2.58 11.97
CA ALA A 119 16.96 -1.85 13.12
C ALA A 119 15.70 -1.03 12.81
N PRO A 120 15.62 -0.24 11.70
CA PRO A 120 14.39 0.45 11.34
C PRO A 120 13.20 -0.50 11.13
N SER A 121 13.43 -1.66 10.51
CA SER A 121 12.36 -2.64 10.27
C SER A 121 11.84 -3.27 11.57
N LEU A 122 12.73 -3.59 12.51
CA LEU A 122 12.36 -4.09 13.85
C LEU A 122 11.61 -3.01 14.64
N GLY A 123 12.10 -1.79 14.64
CA GLY A 123 11.44 -0.64 15.25
C GLY A 123 10.03 -0.43 14.67
N ASN A 124 9.90 -0.49 13.35
CA ASN A 124 8.63 -0.31 12.63
C ASN A 124 7.57 -1.33 13.06
N ILE A 125 7.93 -2.62 13.17
CA ILE A 125 7.02 -3.66 13.67
C ILE A 125 6.53 -3.33 15.08
N ALA A 126 7.44 -2.97 15.98
CA ALA A 126 7.10 -2.62 17.37
C ALA A 126 6.22 -1.35 17.42
N GLY A 127 6.58 -0.32 16.65
CA GLY A 127 5.82 0.94 16.58
C GLY A 127 4.42 0.74 16.03
N ALA A 128 4.26 -0.04 14.97
CA ALA A 128 2.96 -0.37 14.38
C ALA A 128 2.07 -1.17 15.35
N ALA A 129 2.66 -2.11 16.11
CA ALA A 129 1.92 -2.87 17.13
C ALA A 129 1.39 -1.97 18.26
N VAL A 130 2.20 -0.98 18.69
CA VAL A 130 1.82 -0.02 19.74
C VAL A 130 0.84 1.04 19.20
N ALA A 131 0.94 1.40 17.91
CA ALA A 131 0.12 2.44 17.29
C ALA A 131 -1.39 2.20 17.47
N GLY A 132 -1.85 0.95 17.29
CA GLY A 132 -3.25 0.59 17.47
C GLY A 132 -3.75 0.94 18.88
N TRP A 133 -3.02 0.52 19.90
CA TRP A 133 -3.35 0.80 21.29
C TRP A 133 -3.32 2.31 21.60
N VAL A 134 -2.30 3.04 21.14
CA VAL A 134 -2.20 4.49 21.32
C VAL A 134 -3.35 5.23 20.64
N CYS A 135 -3.67 4.83 19.38
CA CYS A 135 -4.79 5.40 18.63
C CYS A 135 -6.13 5.19 19.34
N ASP A 136 -6.37 4.01 19.90
CA ASP A 136 -7.64 3.70 20.56
C ASP A 136 -7.78 4.37 21.92
N ARG A 137 -6.66 4.57 22.64
CA ARG A 137 -6.66 5.18 23.98
C ARG A 137 -6.63 6.71 23.95
N PHE A 138 -5.80 7.30 23.10
CA PHE A 138 -5.52 8.74 23.11
C PHE A 138 -6.02 9.48 21.86
N GLY A 139 -6.46 8.76 20.84
CA GLY A 139 -6.90 9.32 19.57
C GLY A 139 -5.79 9.43 18.54
N ARG A 140 -6.20 9.70 17.30
CA ARG A 140 -5.30 9.72 16.14
C ARG A 140 -4.40 10.95 16.14
N ARG A 141 -4.94 12.09 16.54
CA ARG A 141 -4.22 13.36 16.68
C ARG A 141 -3.07 13.26 17.68
N MET A 142 -3.33 12.75 18.87
CA MET A 142 -2.31 12.57 19.92
C MET A 142 -1.27 11.53 19.51
N SER A 143 -1.68 10.46 18.83
CA SER A 143 -0.77 9.45 18.29
C SER A 143 0.22 10.04 17.28
N LEU A 144 -0.25 10.91 16.36
CA LEU A 144 0.63 11.61 15.40
C LEU A 144 1.62 12.56 16.12
N MET A 145 1.15 13.30 17.11
CA MET A 145 2.01 14.19 17.89
C MET A 145 3.10 13.41 18.65
N LEU A 146 2.72 12.31 19.30
CA LEU A 146 3.65 11.44 20.01
C LEU A 146 4.70 10.84 19.06
N GLY A 147 4.26 10.32 17.91
CA GLY A 147 5.16 9.78 16.89
C GLY A 147 6.14 10.82 16.35
N ALA A 148 5.68 12.06 16.12
CA ALA A 148 6.55 13.17 15.68
C ALA A 148 7.61 13.53 16.74
N VAL A 149 7.25 13.53 18.03
CA VAL A 149 8.18 13.79 19.14
C VAL A 149 9.20 12.66 19.26
N ILE A 150 8.75 11.40 19.22
CA ILE A 150 9.67 10.23 19.28
C ILE A 150 10.65 10.28 18.10
N SER A 151 10.17 10.59 16.89
CA SER A 151 11.01 10.75 15.70
C SER A 151 12.04 11.87 15.88
N ALA A 152 11.63 13.03 16.39
CA ALA A 152 12.56 14.15 16.64
C ALA A 152 13.67 13.77 17.64
N VAL A 153 13.33 13.03 18.69
CA VAL A 153 14.30 12.52 19.69
C VAL A 153 15.22 11.47 19.05
N ALA A 154 14.67 10.56 18.24
CA ALA A 154 15.44 9.54 17.56
C ALA A 154 16.49 10.15 16.60
N ILE A 155 16.09 11.16 15.82
CA ILE A 155 17.01 11.92 14.96
C ILE A 155 18.09 12.62 15.79
N ALA A 156 17.75 13.19 16.98
CA ALA A 156 18.72 13.78 17.89
C ALA A 156 19.74 12.76 18.40
N VAL A 157 19.31 11.52 18.70
CA VAL A 157 20.19 10.42 19.09
C VAL A 157 21.12 10.03 17.93
N CYS A 158 20.58 9.89 16.70
CA CYS A 158 21.41 9.66 15.51
C CYS A 158 22.43 10.79 15.28
N PHE A 159 22.03 12.04 15.44
CA PHE A 159 22.90 13.21 15.31
C PHE A 159 24.00 13.22 16.40
N ALA A 160 23.64 12.95 17.65
CA ALA A 160 24.57 12.91 18.78
C ALA A 160 25.60 11.79 18.64
N SER A 161 25.32 10.71 17.92
CA SER A 161 26.25 9.59 17.74
C SER A 161 27.60 10.03 17.18
N ALA A 162 27.64 11.04 16.31
CA ALA A 162 28.85 11.54 15.67
C ALA A 162 29.85 12.17 16.64
N PHE A 163 29.44 12.58 17.85
CA PHE A 163 30.27 13.28 18.82
C PHE A 163 30.93 12.34 19.84
N SER A 164 30.62 11.05 19.87
CA SER A 164 31.29 10.08 20.71
C SER A 164 32.75 9.88 20.27
N ALA A 165 33.66 9.78 21.23
CA ALA A 165 35.09 9.53 20.97
C ALA A 165 35.35 8.08 20.55
N ASP A 166 34.67 7.12 21.20
CA ASP A 166 34.82 5.70 20.94
C ASP A 166 33.95 5.29 19.74
N ILE A 167 34.55 4.57 18.78
CA ILE A 167 33.91 4.14 17.56
C ILE A 167 32.77 3.12 17.82
N GLU A 168 32.96 2.21 18.78
CA GLU A 168 31.93 1.21 19.11
C GLU A 168 30.73 1.86 19.81
N VAL A 169 30.99 2.81 20.71
CA VAL A 169 29.92 3.59 21.34
C VAL A 169 29.17 4.45 20.30
N ARG A 170 29.89 5.05 19.34
CA ARG A 170 29.34 5.83 18.24
C ARG A 170 28.38 4.97 17.40
N ARG A 171 28.82 3.77 17.03
CA ARG A 171 28.04 2.79 16.26
C ARG A 171 26.79 2.33 17.03
N GLY A 172 26.94 2.08 18.33
CA GLY A 172 25.85 1.69 19.24
C GLY A 172 24.79 2.79 19.40
N ILE A 173 25.20 4.05 19.57
CA ILE A 173 24.26 5.19 19.66
C ILE A 173 23.50 5.37 18.34
N PHE A 174 24.18 5.25 17.19
CA PHE A 174 23.52 5.32 15.88
C PHE A 174 22.50 4.18 15.72
N LEU A 175 22.83 2.95 16.14
CA LEU A 175 21.91 1.82 16.15
C LEU A 175 20.65 2.10 16.98
N LEU A 176 20.83 2.63 18.21
CA LEU A 176 19.71 2.99 19.08
C LEU A 176 18.82 4.04 18.43
N GLY A 177 19.43 5.07 17.84
CA GLY A 177 18.71 6.10 17.12
C GLY A 177 17.87 5.53 15.96
N LYS A 178 18.44 4.62 15.15
CA LYS A 178 17.74 3.99 14.03
C LYS A 178 16.60 3.06 14.47
N LEU A 179 16.76 2.36 15.59
CA LEU A 179 15.71 1.56 16.19
C LEU A 179 14.52 2.43 16.65
N MET A 180 14.82 3.53 17.33
CA MET A 180 13.81 4.50 17.79
C MET A 180 13.13 5.20 16.62
N GLU A 181 13.87 5.55 15.56
CA GLU A 181 13.33 6.18 14.34
C GLU A 181 12.38 5.23 13.62
N GLY A 182 12.77 3.95 13.48
CA GLY A 182 11.88 2.91 12.96
C GLY A 182 10.61 2.75 13.78
N PHE A 183 10.70 2.78 15.11
CA PHE A 183 9.53 2.73 16.01
C PHE A 183 8.59 3.92 15.76
N ALA A 184 9.12 5.13 15.70
CA ALA A 184 8.34 6.34 15.40
C ALA A 184 7.67 6.26 14.02
N ALA A 185 8.41 5.81 13.01
CA ALA A 185 7.92 5.64 11.65
C ALA A 185 6.76 4.64 11.58
N GLY A 186 6.90 3.47 12.22
CA GLY A 186 5.83 2.46 12.29
C GLY A 186 4.56 2.97 12.96
N GLN A 187 4.73 3.69 14.07
CA GLN A 187 3.61 4.33 14.76
C GLN A 187 2.92 5.38 13.89
N VAL A 188 3.68 6.27 13.26
CA VAL A 188 3.13 7.35 12.41
C VAL A 188 2.42 6.79 11.19
N VAL A 189 3.05 5.86 10.44
CA VAL A 189 2.46 5.27 9.24
C VAL A 189 1.15 4.57 9.55
N CYS A 190 1.12 3.74 10.60
CA CYS A 190 -0.08 3.06 11.03
C CYS A 190 -1.19 4.05 11.41
N THR A 191 -0.85 5.11 12.17
CA THR A 191 -1.80 6.15 12.57
C THR A 191 -2.34 6.92 11.36
N VAL A 192 -1.51 7.29 10.39
CA VAL A 192 -1.95 7.97 9.16
C VAL A 192 -2.89 7.08 8.34
N GLN A 193 -2.60 5.77 8.22
CA GLN A 193 -3.46 4.83 7.53
C GLN A 193 -4.83 4.70 8.21
N ILE A 194 -4.85 4.57 9.55
CA ILE A 194 -6.11 4.51 10.33
C ILE A 194 -6.88 5.82 10.14
N TYR A 195 -6.24 6.97 10.38
CA TYR A 195 -6.87 8.27 10.24
C TYR A 195 -7.46 8.49 8.85
N THR A 196 -6.67 8.22 7.81
CA THR A 196 -7.12 8.35 6.42
C THR A 196 -8.31 7.44 6.11
N SER A 197 -8.30 6.19 6.59
CA SER A 197 -9.40 5.24 6.37
C SER A 197 -10.71 5.65 7.05
N GLU A 198 -10.63 6.39 8.17
CA GLU A 198 -11.77 6.84 8.97
C GLU A 198 -12.41 8.15 8.47
N ILE A 199 -11.62 9.06 7.88
CA ILE A 199 -12.12 10.35 7.36
C ILE A 199 -12.50 10.31 5.89
N VAL A 200 -12.01 9.31 5.14
CA VAL A 200 -12.21 9.22 3.69
C VAL A 200 -13.63 8.77 3.35
N THR A 201 -14.25 9.43 2.37
CA THR A 201 -15.53 9.02 1.81
C THR A 201 -15.37 7.79 0.91
N ARG A 202 -16.45 7.02 0.71
CA ARG A 202 -16.42 5.80 -0.15
C ARG A 202 -15.83 6.07 -1.53
N ALA A 203 -16.19 7.19 -2.15
CA ALA A 203 -15.71 7.61 -3.48
C ALA A 203 -14.18 7.81 -3.57
N LEU A 204 -13.52 8.23 -2.50
CA LEU A 204 -12.08 8.54 -2.46
C LEU A 204 -11.23 7.42 -1.82
N ARG A 205 -11.86 6.34 -1.32
CA ARG A 205 -11.16 5.30 -0.55
C ARG A 205 -10.04 4.64 -1.36
N GLY A 206 -10.29 4.28 -2.61
CA GLY A 206 -9.28 3.66 -3.48
C GLY A 206 -8.10 4.60 -3.76
N SER A 207 -8.40 5.83 -4.13
CA SER A 207 -7.38 6.84 -4.47
C SER A 207 -6.53 7.24 -3.26
N SER A 208 -7.12 7.34 -2.07
CA SER A 208 -6.38 7.66 -0.84
C SER A 208 -5.41 6.55 -0.44
N GLN A 209 -5.77 5.29 -0.64
CA GLN A 209 -4.87 4.16 -0.38
C GLN A 209 -3.71 4.10 -1.38
N ALA A 210 -3.93 4.45 -2.64
CA ALA A 210 -2.88 4.53 -3.66
C ALA A 210 -1.91 5.71 -3.42
N LEU A 211 -2.36 6.78 -2.75
CA LEU A 211 -1.54 7.93 -2.42
C LEU A 211 -0.41 7.59 -1.43
N LEU A 212 -0.63 6.67 -0.48
CA LEU A 212 0.34 6.36 0.58
C LEU A 212 1.67 5.77 0.03
N PRO A 213 1.68 4.72 -0.82
CA PRO A 213 2.92 4.24 -1.43
C PRO A 213 3.62 5.30 -2.29
N MET A 214 2.85 6.12 -3.02
CA MET A 214 3.40 7.20 -3.82
C MET A 214 4.12 8.25 -2.93
N MET A 215 3.53 8.63 -1.80
CA MET A 215 4.17 9.53 -0.83
C MET A 215 5.41 8.89 -0.18
N THR A 216 5.40 7.59 0.10
CA THR A 216 6.58 6.87 0.59
C THR A 216 7.74 6.97 -0.41
N MET A 217 7.50 6.68 -1.69
CA MET A 217 8.53 6.80 -2.72
C MET A 217 9.00 8.25 -2.93
N THR A 218 8.09 9.22 -2.82
CA THR A 218 8.44 10.64 -2.86
C THR A 218 9.35 11.01 -1.69
N GLY A 219 9.08 10.50 -0.47
CA GLY A 219 9.95 10.67 0.69
C GLY A 219 11.34 10.07 0.49
N GLN A 220 11.42 8.87 -0.12
CA GLN A 220 12.71 8.27 -0.49
C GLN A 220 13.49 9.14 -1.49
N LEU A 221 12.81 9.67 -2.50
CA LEU A 221 13.45 10.55 -3.49
C LEU A 221 13.99 11.82 -2.83
N ILE A 222 13.20 12.47 -1.96
CA ILE A 222 13.64 13.65 -1.23
C ILE A 222 14.86 13.32 -0.36
N GLY A 223 14.85 12.17 0.35
CA GLY A 223 15.97 11.72 1.17
C GLY A 223 17.25 11.50 0.36
N ALA A 224 17.14 10.83 -0.78
CA ALA A 224 18.28 10.61 -1.67
C ALA A 224 18.84 11.94 -2.21
N LEU A 225 17.97 12.86 -2.68
CA LEU A 225 18.38 14.19 -3.18
C LEU A 225 19.08 15.04 -2.10
N VAL A 226 18.60 15.01 -0.85
CA VAL A 226 19.26 15.70 0.26
C VAL A 226 20.65 15.15 0.51
N VAL A 227 20.81 13.82 0.56
CA VAL A 227 22.13 13.21 0.75
C VAL A 227 23.05 13.49 -0.44
N PHE A 228 22.51 13.44 -1.67
CA PHE A 228 23.28 13.79 -2.88
C PHE A 228 23.82 15.23 -2.83
N ALA A 229 22.99 16.19 -2.43
CA ALA A 229 23.42 17.57 -2.25
C ALA A 229 24.51 17.71 -1.16
N CYS A 230 24.43 16.89 -0.09
CA CYS A 230 25.38 16.87 1.00
C CYS A 230 26.72 16.21 0.66
N LEU A 231 26.82 15.41 -0.42
CA LEU A 231 28.07 14.74 -0.83
C LEU A 231 29.22 15.71 -1.15
N SER A 232 28.90 16.93 -1.56
CA SER A 232 29.91 17.98 -1.85
C SER A 232 30.47 18.64 -0.60
N ILE A 233 29.84 18.44 0.58
CA ILE A 233 30.22 19.07 1.83
C ILE A 233 31.27 18.18 2.53
N LYS A 234 32.49 18.72 2.68
CA LYS A 234 33.60 18.00 3.33
C LYS A 234 33.41 17.89 4.84
N GLY A 235 33.85 16.76 5.40
CA GLY A 235 33.87 16.48 6.83
C GLY A 235 32.49 16.10 7.40
N ARG A 236 32.42 15.98 8.72
CA ARG A 236 31.22 15.53 9.47
C ARG A 236 29.94 16.30 9.14
N ARG A 237 30.08 17.60 8.74
CA ARG A 237 28.92 18.45 8.44
C ARG A 237 28.05 17.87 7.33
N GLY A 238 28.63 17.20 6.33
CA GLY A 238 27.87 16.62 5.22
C GLY A 238 26.80 15.64 5.71
N TYR A 239 27.20 14.57 6.38
CA TYR A 239 26.23 13.58 6.86
C TYR A 239 25.38 14.07 8.04
N LEU A 240 25.88 14.99 8.87
CA LEU A 240 25.08 15.58 9.96
C LEU A 240 23.93 16.45 9.43
N ILE A 241 24.15 17.23 8.36
CA ILE A 241 23.09 18.00 7.69
C ILE A 241 22.05 17.04 7.10
N ALA A 242 22.48 15.95 6.49
CA ALA A 242 21.56 14.94 5.95
C ALA A 242 20.68 14.30 7.04
N VAL A 243 21.26 13.96 8.21
CA VAL A 243 20.49 13.46 9.36
C VAL A 243 19.55 14.54 9.91
N ALA A 244 20.06 15.77 10.13
CA ALA A 244 19.29 16.87 10.70
C ALA A 244 18.11 17.31 9.82
N SER A 245 18.21 17.14 8.51
CA SER A 245 17.12 17.51 7.58
C SER A 245 15.80 16.76 7.85
N GLN A 246 15.84 15.59 8.47
CA GLN A 246 14.66 14.85 8.87
C GLN A 246 13.82 15.58 9.93
N TRP A 247 14.44 16.45 10.75
CA TRP A 247 13.70 17.27 11.72
C TRP A 247 12.65 18.17 11.06
N ALA A 248 12.86 18.58 9.81
CA ALA A 248 11.87 19.39 9.08
C ALA A 248 10.55 18.63 8.92
N PHE A 249 10.59 17.34 8.61
CA PHE A 249 9.39 16.50 8.49
C PHE A 249 8.73 16.22 9.85
N SER A 250 9.54 15.95 10.89
CA SER A 250 9.03 15.74 12.26
C SER A 250 8.35 17.01 12.81
N ALA A 251 8.97 18.18 12.60
CA ALA A 251 8.40 19.46 13.01
C ALA A 251 7.13 19.81 12.23
N LEU A 252 7.12 19.56 10.90
CA LEU A 252 5.97 19.78 10.05
C LEU A 252 4.82 18.86 10.47
N LEU A 253 5.08 17.57 10.71
CA LEU A 253 4.09 16.60 11.17
C LEU A 253 3.50 17.01 12.52
N PHE A 254 4.35 17.41 13.49
CA PHE A 254 3.91 17.88 14.79
C PHE A 254 3.02 19.12 14.68
N GLY A 255 3.45 20.11 13.90
CA GLY A 255 2.66 21.32 13.65
C GLY A 255 1.29 21.02 13.02
N ILE A 256 1.27 20.15 12.00
CA ILE A 256 0.03 19.73 11.35
C ILE A 256 -0.87 18.95 12.31
N ALA A 257 -0.30 18.05 13.14
CA ALA A 257 -1.07 17.27 14.11
C ALA A 257 -1.80 18.15 15.14
N ILE A 258 -1.31 19.36 15.41
CA ILE A 258 -2.02 20.34 16.27
C ILE A 258 -3.32 20.83 15.61
N PHE A 259 -3.33 20.98 14.29
CA PHE A 259 -4.47 21.56 13.55
C PHE A 259 -5.45 20.53 12.98
N ILE A 260 -5.02 19.27 12.80
CA ILE A 260 -5.87 18.19 12.28
C ILE A 260 -7.04 17.95 13.27
N PRO A 261 -8.30 17.84 12.79
CA PRO A 261 -9.42 17.41 13.62
C PRO A 261 -9.22 15.95 14.03
N GLU A 262 -9.70 15.59 15.23
CA GLU A 262 -9.73 14.19 15.65
C GLU A 262 -10.72 13.39 14.78
N SER A 263 -10.52 12.09 14.69
CA SER A 263 -11.38 11.20 13.92
C SER A 263 -12.80 11.12 14.51
N PRO A 264 -13.87 11.43 13.73
CA PRO A 264 -15.24 11.32 14.20
C PRO A 264 -15.62 9.92 14.71
N PRO A 265 -15.29 8.81 14.03
CA PRO A 265 -15.52 7.46 14.55
C PRO A 265 -14.85 7.19 15.89
N HIS A 266 -13.65 7.71 16.13
CA HIS A 266 -12.99 7.59 17.43
C HIS A 266 -13.76 8.35 18.53
N LEU A 267 -14.14 9.60 18.27
CA LEU A 267 -14.88 10.41 19.23
C LEU A 267 -16.23 9.79 19.60
N ILE A 268 -16.93 9.17 18.65
CA ILE A 268 -18.17 8.42 18.90
C ILE A 268 -17.88 7.19 19.78
N ARG A 269 -16.83 6.42 19.51
CA ARG A 269 -16.45 5.25 20.34
C ARG A 269 -16.15 5.62 21.80
N VAL A 270 -15.61 6.83 22.02
CA VAL A 270 -15.32 7.36 23.38
C VAL A 270 -16.54 8.06 24.00
N GLY A 271 -17.66 8.18 23.27
CA GLY A 271 -18.90 8.81 23.77
C GLY A 271 -18.94 10.33 23.65
N GLN A 272 -17.99 10.96 22.94
CA GLN A 272 -17.91 12.42 22.77
C GLN A 272 -18.63 12.88 21.49
N ILE A 273 -19.96 12.73 21.45
CA ILE A 273 -20.76 12.97 20.24
C ILE A 273 -20.70 14.43 19.79
N ASP A 274 -20.72 15.40 20.71
CA ASP A 274 -20.62 16.82 20.35
C ASP A 274 -19.27 17.18 19.74
N ALA A 275 -18.18 16.56 20.22
CA ALA A 275 -16.86 16.72 19.64
C ALA A 275 -16.80 16.07 18.24
N ALA A 276 -17.47 14.92 18.04
CA ALA A 276 -17.58 14.25 16.74
C ALA A 276 -18.33 15.14 15.73
N ARG A 277 -19.44 15.77 16.10
CA ARG A 277 -20.14 16.73 15.26
C ARG A 277 -19.28 17.93 14.87
N LYS A 278 -18.52 18.49 15.83
CA LYS A 278 -17.55 19.57 15.54
C LYS A 278 -16.45 19.12 14.58
N ALA A 279 -15.91 17.93 14.76
CA ALA A 279 -14.89 17.37 13.88
C ALA A 279 -15.46 17.16 12.46
N GLN A 280 -16.66 16.60 12.34
CA GLN A 280 -17.33 16.36 11.06
C GLN A 280 -17.61 17.67 10.30
N ARG A 281 -18.03 18.74 11.00
CA ARG A 281 -18.20 20.08 10.41
C ARG A 281 -16.90 20.69 9.90
N ARG A 282 -15.75 20.34 10.47
CA ARG A 282 -14.43 20.76 9.95
C ARG A 282 -14.01 19.99 8.70
N LEU A 283 -14.40 18.72 8.60
CA LEU A 283 -14.07 17.84 7.47
C LEU A 283 -14.91 18.13 6.23
N HIS A 284 -16.15 18.63 6.39
CA HIS A 284 -17.06 18.87 5.27
C HIS A 284 -17.39 20.37 5.08
N ARG A 285 -17.97 20.71 3.95
CA ARG A 285 -18.51 22.04 3.68
C ARG A 285 -19.80 22.25 4.48
N LYS A 286 -20.21 23.51 4.66
CA LYS A 286 -21.44 23.88 5.42
C LYS A 286 -22.74 23.36 4.79
N GLU A 287 -22.70 23.04 3.51
CA GLU A 287 -23.81 22.55 2.70
C GLU A 287 -24.16 21.08 2.96
N VAL A 288 -23.31 20.34 3.70
CA VAL A 288 -23.50 18.92 4.01
C VAL A 288 -24.11 18.78 5.40
N ASP A 289 -25.17 17.99 5.53
CA ASP A 289 -25.77 17.65 6.82
C ASP A 289 -24.86 16.71 7.61
N THR A 290 -23.97 17.33 8.38
CA THR A 290 -22.97 16.62 9.18
C THR A 290 -23.56 15.92 10.39
N ASP A 291 -24.72 16.32 10.87
CA ASP A 291 -25.36 15.75 12.05
C ASP A 291 -25.99 14.39 11.68
N LYS A 292 -26.69 14.29 10.55
CA LYS A 292 -27.16 13.00 9.99
C LYS A 292 -25.99 12.05 9.70
N MET A 293 -24.84 12.56 9.21
CA MET A 293 -23.66 11.72 9.00
C MET A 293 -23.11 11.13 10.29
N VAL A 294 -23.07 11.90 11.38
CA VAL A 294 -22.62 11.41 12.70
C VAL A 294 -23.57 10.36 13.23
N ASP A 295 -24.88 10.57 13.10
CA ASP A 295 -25.88 9.60 13.52
C ASP A 295 -25.78 8.28 12.75
N LYS A 296 -25.59 8.35 11.42
CA LYS A 296 -25.35 7.15 10.58
C LYS A 296 -24.05 6.42 10.94
N ILE A 297 -22.97 7.15 11.22
CA ILE A 297 -21.71 6.55 11.70
C ILE A 297 -21.91 5.87 13.05
N SER A 298 -22.65 6.50 13.96
CA SER A 298 -22.97 5.95 15.29
C SER A 298 -23.74 4.64 15.18
N GLU A 299 -24.73 4.59 14.30
CA GLU A 299 -25.51 3.37 14.03
C GLU A 299 -24.62 2.23 13.48
N ILE A 300 -23.77 2.52 12.48
CA ILE A 300 -22.83 1.54 11.92
C ILE A 300 -21.89 1.00 13.00
N LEU A 301 -21.35 1.88 13.85
CA LEU A 301 -20.43 1.49 14.91
C LEU A 301 -21.12 0.63 15.99
N GLU A 302 -22.40 0.90 16.32
CA GLU A 302 -23.15 0.06 17.25
C GLU A 302 -23.47 -1.31 16.64
N GLN A 303 -23.85 -1.37 15.36
CA GLN A 303 -24.02 -2.64 14.62
C GLN A 303 -22.71 -3.45 14.56
N GLU A 304 -21.57 -2.80 14.28
CA GLU A 304 -20.26 -3.44 14.36
C GLU A 304 -19.97 -3.97 15.76
N ARG A 305 -20.26 -3.19 16.80
CA ARG A 305 -20.07 -3.57 18.19
C ARG A 305 -20.92 -4.78 18.61
N GLU A 306 -22.19 -4.81 18.21
CA GLU A 306 -23.07 -5.94 18.43
C GLU A 306 -22.60 -7.18 17.68
N THR A 307 -22.20 -7.02 16.42
CA THR A 307 -21.64 -8.11 15.60
C THR A 307 -20.36 -8.64 16.23
N MET A 308 -19.47 -7.78 16.72
CA MET A 308 -18.26 -8.17 17.42
C MET A 308 -18.56 -8.86 18.75
N LYS A 309 -19.58 -8.42 19.51
CA LYS A 309 -20.03 -9.11 20.72
C LYS A 309 -20.56 -10.52 20.40
N ARG A 310 -21.32 -10.68 19.32
CA ARG A 310 -21.83 -11.98 18.84
C ARG A 310 -20.72 -12.88 18.30
N LEU A 311 -19.73 -12.32 17.57
CA LEU A 311 -18.60 -13.05 16.96
C LEU A 311 -17.38 -13.14 17.89
N GLY A 312 -17.27 -12.26 18.87
CA GLY A 312 -16.04 -11.95 19.61
C GLY A 312 -15.42 -13.08 20.44
N SER A 313 -16.16 -14.15 20.73
CA SER A 313 -15.58 -15.32 21.39
C SER A 313 -15.12 -16.41 20.42
N GLN A 314 -15.44 -16.32 19.12
CA GLN A 314 -15.23 -17.42 18.16
C GLN A 314 -14.07 -17.24 17.19
N VAL A 315 -13.56 -16.03 16.96
CA VAL A 315 -12.50 -15.80 15.97
C VAL A 315 -11.15 -15.59 16.66
N ARG A 316 -10.19 -16.49 16.43
CA ARG A 316 -8.83 -16.43 17.00
C ARG A 316 -7.78 -16.33 15.88
N PHE A 317 -6.57 -15.83 16.16
CA PHE A 317 -5.45 -15.83 15.19
C PHE A 317 -5.12 -17.24 14.70
N ILE A 318 -5.33 -18.25 15.55
CA ILE A 318 -5.08 -19.66 15.20
C ILE A 318 -6.02 -20.18 14.11
N ASP A 319 -7.18 -19.55 13.93
CA ASP A 319 -8.14 -19.92 12.89
C ASP A 319 -7.61 -19.64 11.48
N CYS A 320 -6.68 -18.68 11.35
CA CYS A 320 -5.96 -18.43 10.09
C CYS A 320 -5.14 -19.67 9.64
N PHE A 321 -4.75 -20.53 10.58
CA PHE A 321 -3.91 -21.70 10.33
C PHE A 321 -4.70 -23.02 10.34
N ARG A 322 -6.04 -22.95 10.26
CA ARG A 322 -6.91 -24.15 10.30
C ARG A 322 -7.74 -24.30 9.04
N GLY A 323 -7.99 -25.55 8.65
CA GLY A 323 -8.92 -25.89 7.56
C GLY A 323 -8.61 -25.20 6.22
N VAL A 324 -9.62 -24.59 5.64
CA VAL A 324 -9.55 -23.91 4.34
C VAL A 324 -8.72 -22.61 4.42
N ASP A 325 -8.79 -21.92 5.57
CA ASP A 325 -8.09 -20.66 5.77
C ASP A 325 -6.56 -20.85 5.85
N LEU A 326 -6.06 -22.05 6.18
CA LEU A 326 -4.63 -22.36 6.10
C LEU A 326 -4.08 -22.18 4.68
N ARG A 327 -4.76 -22.70 3.66
CA ARG A 327 -4.35 -22.53 2.25
C ARG A 327 -4.30 -21.05 1.85
N ARG A 328 -5.31 -20.27 2.26
CA ARG A 328 -5.35 -18.82 2.02
C ARG A 328 -4.21 -18.10 2.71
N THR A 329 -3.95 -18.44 3.98
CA THR A 329 -2.85 -17.86 4.76
C THR A 329 -1.50 -18.16 4.12
N ILE A 330 -1.25 -19.40 3.67
CA ILE A 330 0.00 -19.76 2.96
C ILE A 330 0.17 -18.91 1.69
N ILE A 331 -0.87 -18.70 0.88
CA ILE A 331 -0.81 -17.86 -0.32
C ILE A 331 -0.46 -16.42 0.07
N VAL A 332 -1.11 -15.87 1.11
CA VAL A 332 -0.85 -14.52 1.62
C VAL A 332 0.61 -14.39 2.08
N LEU A 333 1.13 -15.36 2.83
CA LEU A 333 2.53 -15.37 3.28
C LEU A 333 3.50 -15.38 2.10
N VAL A 334 3.29 -16.26 1.12
CA VAL A 334 4.11 -16.34 -0.09
C VAL A 334 4.13 -15.00 -0.82
N CYS A 335 2.97 -14.36 -1.00
CA CYS A 335 2.89 -13.06 -1.66
C CYS A 335 3.60 -11.95 -0.87
N HIS A 336 3.56 -11.96 0.47
CA HIS A 336 4.28 -11.00 1.31
C HIS A 336 5.80 -11.20 1.32
N MET A 337 6.29 -12.40 1.00
CA MET A 337 7.73 -12.69 0.88
C MET A 337 8.30 -12.24 -0.48
N MET A 338 7.47 -12.05 -1.51
CA MET A 338 7.92 -11.71 -2.87
C MET A 338 8.86 -10.50 -2.95
N PRO A 339 8.61 -9.37 -2.26
CA PRO A 339 9.49 -8.21 -2.34
C PRO A 339 10.95 -8.53 -2.00
N GLN A 340 11.20 -9.33 -0.99
CA GLN A 340 12.57 -9.71 -0.62
C GLN A 340 13.17 -10.71 -1.62
N ASN A 341 12.35 -11.64 -2.14
CA ASN A 341 12.81 -12.67 -3.08
C ASN A 341 13.23 -12.08 -4.44
N PHE A 342 12.57 -11.03 -4.92
CA PHE A 342 13.03 -10.36 -6.14
C PHE A 342 14.18 -9.37 -5.91
N GLY A 343 14.60 -9.15 -4.65
CA GLY A 343 15.79 -8.39 -4.33
C GLY A 343 15.56 -6.99 -3.79
N LEU A 344 14.36 -6.65 -3.26
CA LEU A 344 14.08 -5.32 -2.70
C LEU A 344 15.09 -4.90 -1.64
N GLY A 345 15.55 -5.82 -0.78
CA GLY A 345 16.56 -5.55 0.25
C GLY A 345 17.91 -5.09 -0.33
N LEU A 346 18.36 -5.67 -1.46
CA LEU A 346 19.56 -5.22 -2.14
C LEU A 346 19.34 -3.90 -2.89
N LEU A 347 18.19 -3.76 -3.55
CA LEU A 347 17.83 -2.55 -4.31
C LEU A 347 17.70 -1.33 -3.40
N SER A 348 17.19 -1.50 -2.18
CA SER A 348 17.15 -0.44 -1.16
C SER A 348 18.54 0.00 -0.70
N ASN A 349 19.54 -0.88 -0.77
CA ASN A 349 20.94 -0.61 -0.45
C ASN A 349 21.81 -0.40 -1.69
N ALA A 350 21.20 -0.05 -2.83
CA ALA A 350 21.85 0.00 -4.13
C ALA A 350 23.07 0.94 -4.17
N SER A 351 23.03 2.08 -3.47
CA SER A 351 24.13 3.04 -3.50
C SER A 351 25.41 2.49 -2.84
N TYR A 352 25.30 1.87 -1.66
CA TYR A 352 26.45 1.23 -1.01
C TYR A 352 26.92 0.00 -1.80
N PHE A 353 25.98 -0.85 -2.25
CA PHE A 353 26.30 -2.02 -3.06
C PHE A 353 27.04 -1.66 -4.35
N ALA A 354 26.62 -0.61 -5.06
CA ALA A 354 27.31 -0.15 -6.28
C ALA A 354 28.77 0.26 -6.02
N GLN A 355 29.07 0.79 -4.82
CA GLN A 355 30.44 1.11 -4.43
C GLN A 355 31.28 -0.15 -4.19
N THR A 356 30.71 -1.23 -3.64
CA THR A 356 31.44 -2.50 -3.49
C THR A 356 31.85 -3.11 -4.83
N VAL A 357 31.09 -2.85 -5.91
CA VAL A 357 31.42 -3.23 -7.30
C VAL A 357 32.44 -2.25 -7.93
N GLY A 358 32.75 -1.13 -7.25
CA GLY A 358 33.77 -0.17 -7.69
C GLY A 358 33.22 1.04 -8.47
N ILE A 359 31.94 1.38 -8.28
CA ILE A 359 31.34 2.63 -8.78
C ILE A 359 31.71 3.77 -7.80
N LYS A 360 31.97 4.97 -8.32
CA LYS A 360 32.29 6.14 -7.51
C LYS A 360 31.09 6.55 -6.62
N PRO A 361 31.31 7.06 -5.37
CA PRO A 361 30.23 7.42 -4.46
C PRO A 361 29.16 8.36 -5.06
N TYR A 362 29.60 9.43 -5.73
CA TYR A 362 28.70 10.38 -6.40
C TYR A 362 27.76 9.70 -7.42
N VAL A 363 28.34 8.81 -8.26
CA VAL A 363 27.56 8.09 -9.29
C VAL A 363 26.63 7.07 -8.63
N SER A 364 27.06 6.42 -7.56
CA SER A 364 26.25 5.39 -6.87
C SER A 364 25.00 5.96 -6.22
N VAL A 365 25.09 7.16 -5.64
CA VAL A 365 23.90 7.84 -5.07
C VAL A 365 22.99 8.34 -6.19
N LEU A 366 23.55 8.91 -7.28
CA LEU A 366 22.78 9.31 -8.46
C LEU A 366 22.01 8.12 -9.08
N LEU A 367 22.63 6.94 -9.16
CA LEU A 367 21.97 5.73 -9.65
C LEU A 367 20.81 5.29 -8.77
N LEU A 368 20.94 5.43 -7.45
CA LEU A 368 19.84 5.19 -6.52
C LEU A 368 18.68 6.17 -6.77
N GLU A 369 18.96 7.46 -6.96
CA GLU A 369 17.93 8.48 -7.25
C GLU A 369 17.17 8.15 -8.54
N VAL A 370 17.92 7.84 -9.61
CA VAL A 370 17.31 7.41 -10.88
C VAL A 370 16.48 6.15 -10.67
N GLY A 371 16.97 5.18 -9.88
CA GLY A 371 16.22 3.97 -9.52
C GLY A 371 14.91 4.27 -8.80
N ILE A 372 14.90 5.18 -7.83
CA ILE A 372 13.68 5.59 -7.10
C ILE A 372 12.70 6.31 -8.05
N ALA A 373 13.20 7.22 -8.90
CA ALA A 373 12.36 7.92 -9.87
C ALA A 373 11.71 6.96 -10.89
N VAL A 374 12.49 6.00 -11.39
CA VAL A 374 12.00 4.93 -12.28
C VAL A 374 11.00 4.02 -11.55
N GLY A 375 11.24 3.70 -10.27
CA GLY A 375 10.31 2.96 -9.43
C GLY A 375 8.96 3.68 -9.23
N LEU A 376 9.00 5.01 -9.03
CA LEU A 376 7.80 5.84 -8.94
C LEU A 376 7.00 5.82 -10.25
N LEU A 377 7.68 5.96 -11.38
CA LEU A 377 7.06 5.86 -12.71
C LEU A 377 6.44 4.47 -12.93
N ALA A 378 7.16 3.41 -12.59
CA ALA A 378 6.67 2.04 -12.69
C ALA A 378 5.41 1.83 -11.82
N ASN A 379 5.37 2.41 -10.63
CA ASN A 379 4.20 2.34 -9.74
C ASN A 379 2.98 3.04 -10.34
N ILE A 380 3.16 4.21 -10.99
CA ILE A 380 2.08 4.91 -11.70
C ILE A 380 1.55 4.04 -12.85
N ILE A 381 2.45 3.47 -13.67
CA ILE A 381 2.09 2.59 -14.78
C ILE A 381 1.39 1.32 -14.28
N SER A 382 1.77 0.80 -13.11
CA SER A 382 1.21 -0.43 -12.55
C SER A 382 -0.30 -0.34 -12.31
N VAL A 383 -0.84 0.85 -12.03
CA VAL A 383 -2.29 1.06 -11.87
C VAL A 383 -3.03 0.68 -13.16
N TRP A 384 -2.50 1.10 -14.31
CA TRP A 384 -3.05 0.72 -15.60
C TRP A 384 -2.80 -0.77 -15.91
N THR A 385 -1.59 -1.26 -15.69
CA THR A 385 -1.22 -2.67 -15.95
C THR A 385 -2.13 -3.63 -15.17
N LEU A 386 -2.40 -3.34 -13.88
CA LEU A 386 -3.28 -4.15 -13.04
C LEU A 386 -4.75 -4.10 -13.45
N SER A 387 -5.19 -3.05 -14.14
CA SER A 387 -6.55 -2.97 -14.65
C SER A 387 -6.77 -3.86 -15.88
N VAL A 388 -5.72 -4.07 -16.69
CA VAL A 388 -5.78 -4.82 -17.95
C VAL A 388 -5.29 -6.26 -17.79
N ALA A 389 -4.20 -6.48 -17.06
CA ALA A 389 -3.55 -7.78 -16.95
C ALA A 389 -4.11 -8.64 -15.81
N LYS A 390 -4.18 -9.95 -16.03
CA LYS A 390 -4.48 -10.94 -14.99
C LYS A 390 -3.31 -11.03 -14.00
N ARG A 391 -3.61 -11.20 -12.69
CA ARG A 391 -2.62 -11.11 -11.60
C ARG A 391 -1.54 -12.17 -11.69
N ARG A 392 -1.93 -13.44 -11.81
CA ARG A 392 -0.99 -14.57 -11.83
C ARG A 392 -0.03 -14.58 -13.03
N PRO A 393 -0.48 -14.45 -14.30
CA PRO A 393 0.42 -14.32 -15.44
C PRO A 393 1.37 -13.12 -15.31
N LEU A 394 0.88 -11.97 -14.83
CA LEU A 394 1.70 -10.77 -14.63
C LEU A 394 2.84 -11.06 -13.66
N MET A 395 2.56 -11.69 -12.51
CA MET A 395 3.58 -12.07 -11.52
C MET A 395 4.61 -13.04 -12.13
N LEU A 396 4.16 -14.06 -12.88
CA LEU A 396 5.04 -15.04 -13.49
C LEU A 396 5.96 -14.42 -14.54
N TRP A 397 5.42 -13.61 -15.46
CA TRP A 397 6.21 -12.97 -16.51
C TRP A 397 7.22 -11.98 -15.96
N THR A 398 6.79 -11.09 -15.05
CA THR A 398 7.69 -10.08 -14.49
C THR A 398 8.79 -10.70 -13.62
N LEU A 399 8.46 -11.74 -12.84
CA LEU A 399 9.46 -12.45 -12.03
C LEU A 399 10.43 -13.27 -12.90
N SER A 400 9.97 -13.87 -14.00
CA SER A 400 10.86 -14.57 -14.95
C SER A 400 11.85 -13.59 -15.58
N PHE A 401 11.38 -12.42 -16.02
CA PHE A 401 12.22 -11.38 -16.58
C PHE A 401 13.25 -10.85 -15.56
N THR A 402 12.79 -10.68 -14.31
CA THR A 402 13.67 -10.30 -13.19
C THR A 402 14.75 -11.36 -12.94
N GLY A 403 14.39 -12.64 -12.98
CA GLY A 403 15.36 -13.73 -12.86
C GLY A 403 16.43 -13.69 -13.95
N VAL A 404 16.04 -13.43 -15.20
CA VAL A 404 16.99 -13.26 -16.32
C VAL A 404 17.90 -12.06 -16.09
N ALA A 405 17.39 -10.93 -15.61
CA ALA A 405 18.18 -9.74 -15.31
C ALA A 405 19.20 -10.00 -14.18
N TRP A 406 18.81 -10.73 -13.13
CA TRP A 406 19.72 -11.17 -12.06
C TRP A 406 20.78 -12.15 -12.56
N ALA A 407 20.42 -13.10 -13.45
CA ALA A 407 21.36 -14.01 -14.08
C ALA A 407 22.40 -13.24 -14.90
N ALA A 408 21.96 -12.30 -15.73
CA ALA A 408 22.84 -11.46 -16.53
C ALA A 408 23.79 -10.63 -15.67
N MET A 409 23.32 -10.08 -14.54
CA MET A 409 24.16 -9.38 -13.57
C MET A 409 25.19 -10.33 -12.94
N GLY A 410 24.77 -11.53 -12.51
CA GLY A 410 25.66 -12.53 -11.93
C GLY A 410 26.75 -13.00 -12.90
N ILE A 411 26.40 -13.25 -14.16
CA ILE A 411 27.35 -13.62 -15.23
C ILE A 411 28.33 -12.47 -15.47
N SER A 412 27.85 -11.23 -15.60
CA SER A 412 28.74 -10.08 -15.79
C SER A 412 29.74 -9.94 -14.65
N GLY A 413 29.34 -10.27 -13.41
CA GLY A 413 30.21 -10.27 -12.22
C GLY A 413 31.33 -11.30 -12.23
N CYS A 414 31.34 -12.24 -13.18
CA CYS A 414 32.46 -13.18 -13.37
C CYS A 414 33.61 -12.59 -14.19
N PHE A 415 33.42 -11.42 -14.82
CA PHE A 415 34.40 -10.78 -15.68
C PHE A 415 34.82 -9.44 -15.04
N ASP A 416 36.14 -9.22 -14.92
CA ASP A 416 36.69 -7.94 -14.46
C ASP A 416 36.78 -6.96 -15.64
N SER A 417 35.68 -6.25 -15.90
CA SER A 417 35.59 -5.27 -16.98
C SER A 417 34.91 -3.98 -16.50
N PRO A 418 35.27 -2.82 -17.05
CA PRO A 418 34.48 -1.59 -16.81
C PRO A 418 33.00 -1.73 -17.18
N VAL A 419 32.66 -2.58 -18.15
CA VAL A 419 31.30 -2.88 -18.57
C VAL A 419 30.50 -3.55 -17.45
N THR A 420 31.12 -4.42 -16.64
CA THR A 420 30.46 -5.09 -15.50
C THR A 420 29.84 -4.11 -14.52
N LYS A 421 30.54 -3.00 -14.22
CA LYS A 421 30.06 -1.98 -13.27
C LYS A 421 28.80 -1.31 -13.76
N TRP A 422 28.81 -0.87 -15.02
CA TRP A 422 27.66 -0.20 -15.63
C TRP A 422 26.49 -1.16 -15.89
N TRP A 423 26.80 -2.41 -16.25
CA TRP A 423 25.78 -3.43 -16.42
C TRP A 423 25.08 -3.78 -15.10
N THR A 424 25.83 -3.86 -14.00
CA THR A 424 25.26 -4.04 -12.66
C THR A 424 24.29 -2.91 -12.32
N ALA A 425 24.67 -1.65 -12.55
CA ALA A 425 23.81 -0.50 -12.32
C ALA A 425 22.55 -0.53 -13.20
N ALA A 426 22.70 -0.81 -14.49
CA ALA A 426 21.58 -0.90 -15.43
C ALA A 426 20.62 -2.04 -15.05
N SER A 427 21.15 -3.21 -14.67
CA SER A 427 20.33 -4.35 -14.23
C SER A 427 19.47 -4.00 -13.03
N MET A 428 20.00 -3.29 -12.03
CA MET A 428 19.24 -2.86 -10.84
C MET A 428 18.07 -1.94 -11.22
N ILE A 429 18.30 -0.98 -12.12
CA ILE A 429 17.23 -0.06 -12.59
C ILE A 429 16.16 -0.84 -13.38
N ILE A 430 16.56 -1.76 -14.25
CA ILE A 430 15.64 -2.63 -15.01
C ILE A 430 14.79 -3.46 -14.04
N ILE A 431 15.39 -4.06 -13.02
CA ILE A 431 14.70 -4.88 -12.02
C ILE A 431 13.68 -4.04 -11.24
N ILE A 432 14.05 -2.82 -10.80
CA ILE A 432 13.14 -1.91 -10.11
C ILE A 432 11.92 -1.61 -10.99
N PHE A 433 12.14 -1.29 -12.28
CA PHE A 433 11.05 -0.99 -13.21
C PHE A 433 10.13 -2.19 -13.42
N VAL A 434 10.68 -3.36 -13.71
CA VAL A 434 9.91 -4.57 -14.00
C VAL A 434 9.13 -5.03 -12.77
N CYS A 435 9.77 -5.08 -11.60
CA CYS A 435 9.12 -5.49 -10.36
C CYS A 435 8.10 -4.47 -9.87
N GLY A 436 8.41 -3.17 -10.00
CA GLY A 436 7.52 -2.07 -9.61
C GLY A 436 6.25 -2.00 -10.45
N ASN A 437 6.32 -2.41 -11.73
CA ASN A 437 5.15 -2.46 -12.61
C ASN A 437 4.37 -3.78 -12.51
N GLY A 438 4.96 -4.86 -12.01
CA GLY A 438 4.38 -6.20 -12.09
C GLY A 438 4.26 -6.92 -10.75
N VAL A 439 5.27 -7.73 -10.40
CA VAL A 439 5.18 -8.67 -9.28
C VAL A 439 4.87 -8.01 -7.94
N TRP A 440 5.40 -6.84 -7.66
CA TRP A 440 5.18 -6.16 -6.38
C TRP A 440 3.71 -5.74 -6.20
N PRO A 441 3.12 -4.87 -7.03
CA PRO A 441 1.73 -4.46 -6.84
C PRO A 441 0.74 -5.62 -7.03
N ALA A 442 1.03 -6.57 -7.92
CA ALA A 442 0.20 -7.76 -8.11
C ALA A 442 0.20 -8.68 -6.88
N SER A 443 1.33 -8.84 -6.18
CA SER A 443 1.40 -9.64 -4.96
C SER A 443 0.58 -9.02 -3.82
N VAL A 444 0.68 -7.69 -3.62
CA VAL A 444 -0.12 -6.97 -2.61
C VAL A 444 -1.61 -7.09 -2.90
N LEU A 445 -2.02 -6.94 -4.15
CA LEU A 445 -3.42 -7.10 -4.53
C LEU A 445 -3.91 -8.53 -4.33
N ALA A 446 -3.10 -9.53 -4.69
CA ALA A 446 -3.42 -10.94 -4.49
C ALA A 446 -3.63 -11.28 -3.01
N THR A 447 -2.87 -10.69 -2.08
CA THR A 447 -3.08 -10.91 -0.63
C THR A 447 -4.44 -10.39 -0.17
N ALA A 448 -4.86 -9.23 -0.68
CA ALA A 448 -6.14 -8.63 -0.34
C ALA A 448 -7.34 -9.43 -0.89
N GLU A 449 -7.19 -9.99 -2.10
CA GLU A 449 -8.21 -10.81 -2.76
C GLU A 449 -8.32 -12.21 -2.14
N THR A 450 -7.20 -12.82 -1.70
CA THR A 450 -7.17 -14.18 -1.12
C THR A 450 -7.77 -14.25 0.28
N SER A 451 -7.65 -13.20 1.07
CA SER A 451 -8.07 -13.18 2.47
C SER A 451 -9.58 -13.31 2.59
N SER A 452 -10.09 -14.27 3.40
CA SER A 452 -11.52 -14.43 3.66
C SER A 452 -12.10 -13.21 4.36
N LEU A 453 -13.34 -12.84 4.05
CA LEU A 453 -14.00 -11.68 4.65
C LEU A 453 -13.97 -11.74 6.19
N ARG A 454 -14.16 -12.95 6.77
CA ARG A 454 -14.16 -13.18 8.22
C ARG A 454 -12.81 -12.96 8.89
N LEU A 455 -11.71 -13.37 8.24
CA LEU A 455 -10.35 -13.37 8.83
C LEU A 455 -9.42 -12.33 8.19
N ARG A 456 -9.91 -11.50 7.26
CA ARG A 456 -9.11 -10.59 6.44
C ARG A 456 -8.09 -9.78 7.24
N GLY A 457 -8.53 -9.11 8.29
CA GLY A 457 -7.64 -8.27 9.11
C GLY A 457 -6.52 -9.08 9.79
N ARG A 458 -6.85 -10.29 10.30
CA ARG A 458 -5.87 -11.15 10.99
C ARG A 458 -4.89 -11.80 10.03
N THR A 459 -5.38 -12.29 8.89
CA THR A 459 -4.53 -12.89 7.85
C THR A 459 -3.56 -11.84 7.29
N GLN A 460 -4.02 -10.62 7.06
CA GLN A 460 -3.16 -9.52 6.63
C GLN A 460 -2.13 -9.13 7.71
N ALA A 461 -2.53 -9.06 8.98
CA ALA A 461 -1.60 -8.78 10.09
C ALA A 461 -0.50 -9.84 10.19
N VAL A 462 -0.83 -11.12 10.05
CA VAL A 462 0.16 -12.22 9.99
C VAL A 462 1.07 -12.06 8.78
N GLY A 463 0.52 -11.73 7.60
CA GLY A 463 1.29 -11.49 6.38
C GLY A 463 2.32 -10.37 6.56
N TRP A 464 1.91 -9.22 7.07
CA TRP A 464 2.81 -8.09 7.33
C TRP A 464 3.85 -8.38 8.41
N ALA A 465 3.50 -9.13 9.47
CA ALA A 465 4.47 -9.54 10.49
C ALA A 465 5.56 -10.44 9.89
N VAL A 466 5.18 -11.43 9.07
CA VAL A 466 6.14 -12.29 8.37
C VAL A 466 6.98 -11.50 7.38
N HIS A 467 6.38 -10.57 6.61
CA HIS A 467 7.12 -9.66 5.74
C HIS A 467 8.23 -8.91 6.50
N GLY A 468 7.88 -8.32 7.65
CA GLY A 468 8.83 -7.57 8.48
C GLY A 468 9.98 -8.44 9.00
N VAL A 469 9.68 -9.62 9.55
CA VAL A 469 10.71 -10.58 10.00
C VAL A 469 11.60 -11.02 8.84
N TYR A 470 11.01 -11.33 7.69
CA TYR A 470 11.75 -11.74 6.50
C TYR A 470 12.65 -10.62 5.96
N ALA A 471 12.16 -9.38 5.97
CA ALA A 471 12.96 -8.20 5.63
C ALA A 471 14.16 -8.01 6.58
N CYS A 472 13.96 -8.21 7.89
CA CYS A 472 15.06 -8.16 8.86
C CYS A 472 16.12 -9.24 8.60
N ILE A 473 15.72 -10.47 8.28
CA ILE A 473 16.66 -11.55 7.94
C ILE A 473 17.50 -11.14 6.73
N PHE A 474 16.87 -10.65 5.66
CA PHE A 474 17.60 -10.19 4.47
C PHE A 474 18.50 -8.99 4.77
N ALA A 475 18.04 -8.03 5.57
CA ALA A 475 18.83 -6.87 5.96
C ALA A 475 20.14 -7.26 6.67
N VAL A 476 20.09 -8.30 7.51
CA VAL A 476 21.29 -8.82 8.20
C VAL A 476 22.15 -9.66 7.25
N VAL A 477 21.55 -10.57 6.48
CA VAL A 477 22.30 -11.57 5.70
C VAL A 477 22.97 -10.98 4.47
N LEU A 478 22.31 -10.04 3.77
CA LEU A 478 22.82 -9.50 2.50
C LEU A 478 24.20 -8.83 2.61
N PRO A 479 24.51 -7.99 3.62
CA PRO A 479 25.85 -7.42 3.77
C PRO A 479 26.94 -8.49 3.90
N PHE A 480 26.66 -9.61 4.58
CA PHE A 480 27.63 -10.72 4.69
C PHE A 480 27.89 -11.42 3.34
N ILE A 481 26.96 -11.36 2.41
CA ILE A 481 27.10 -11.96 1.08
C ILE A 481 27.92 -11.08 0.15
N TYR A 482 27.58 -9.78 0.05
CA TYR A 482 28.17 -8.94 -0.99
C TYR A 482 29.38 -8.10 -0.53
N ASN A 483 29.52 -7.80 0.77
CA ASN A 483 30.54 -6.89 1.27
C ASN A 483 31.95 -7.53 1.20
N THR A 484 32.97 -6.67 1.05
CA THR A 484 34.36 -7.08 0.80
C THR A 484 35.06 -7.68 2.00
N ASP A 485 34.55 -7.47 3.24
CA ASP A 485 35.10 -8.03 4.48
C ASP A 485 34.69 -9.48 4.73
N LYS A 486 33.63 -9.98 4.07
CA LYS A 486 33.10 -11.34 4.24
C LYS A 486 32.97 -12.09 2.90
N GLY A 487 31.76 -12.19 2.35
CA GLY A 487 31.48 -13.00 1.15
C GLY A 487 32.10 -12.47 -0.13
N ASN A 488 32.27 -11.16 -0.26
CA ASN A 488 32.89 -10.49 -1.40
C ASN A 488 32.33 -10.92 -2.78
N LEU A 489 31.02 -11.27 -2.84
CA LEU A 489 30.42 -11.70 -4.09
C LEU A 489 30.24 -10.55 -5.09
N GLY A 490 30.11 -9.29 -4.61
CA GLY A 490 29.87 -8.15 -5.48
C GLY A 490 28.71 -8.43 -6.45
N ALA A 491 28.90 -8.21 -7.76
CA ALA A 491 27.88 -8.44 -8.77
C ALA A 491 27.42 -9.92 -8.89
N LYS A 492 28.25 -10.91 -8.45
CA LYS A 492 27.86 -12.33 -8.39
C LYS A 492 26.68 -12.60 -7.43
N THR A 493 26.33 -11.66 -6.56
CA THR A 493 25.13 -11.72 -5.72
C THR A 493 23.86 -11.91 -6.56
N GLY A 494 23.88 -11.56 -7.84
CA GLY A 494 22.80 -11.83 -8.80
C GLY A 494 22.40 -13.30 -8.88
N PHE A 495 23.33 -14.25 -8.71
CA PHE A 495 23.00 -15.69 -8.71
C PHE A 495 22.16 -16.11 -7.50
N VAL A 496 22.35 -15.45 -6.35
CA VAL A 496 21.53 -15.70 -5.14
C VAL A 496 20.08 -15.29 -5.41
N PHE A 497 19.87 -14.11 -6.01
CA PHE A 497 18.53 -13.64 -6.35
C PHE A 497 17.92 -14.40 -7.53
N LEU A 498 18.72 -14.88 -8.48
CA LEU A 498 18.24 -15.81 -9.52
C LEU A 498 17.63 -17.07 -8.87
N ALA A 499 18.34 -17.69 -7.93
CA ALA A 499 17.84 -18.89 -7.24
C ALA A 499 16.53 -18.59 -6.47
N LEU A 500 16.43 -17.44 -5.80
CA LEU A 500 15.22 -17.00 -5.11
C LEU A 500 14.07 -16.71 -6.08
N CYS A 501 14.34 -16.14 -7.25
CA CYS A 501 13.33 -15.94 -8.29
C CYS A 501 12.81 -17.27 -8.84
N ILE A 502 13.67 -18.26 -9.11
CA ILE A 502 13.27 -19.60 -9.56
C ILE A 502 12.40 -20.28 -8.50
N PHE A 503 12.82 -20.23 -7.24
CA PHE A 503 12.02 -20.74 -6.12
C PHE A 503 10.65 -20.09 -6.04
N SER A 504 10.60 -18.76 -6.15
CA SER A 504 9.36 -17.97 -6.11
C SER A 504 8.45 -18.25 -7.30
N LEU A 505 9.02 -18.45 -8.50
CA LEU A 505 8.25 -18.88 -9.68
C LEU A 505 7.56 -20.21 -9.44
N GLY A 506 8.26 -21.17 -8.83
CA GLY A 506 7.69 -22.46 -8.43
C GLY A 506 6.53 -22.29 -7.44
N LEU A 507 6.70 -21.45 -6.41
CA LEU A 507 5.66 -21.19 -5.41
C LEU A 507 4.43 -20.50 -6.03
N ILE A 508 4.61 -19.49 -6.87
CA ILE A 508 3.49 -18.80 -7.54
C ILE A 508 2.77 -19.77 -8.49
N TRP A 509 3.53 -20.55 -9.27
CA TRP A 509 2.96 -21.52 -10.20
C TRP A 509 2.10 -22.56 -9.51
N TRP A 510 2.49 -23.01 -8.33
CA TRP A 510 1.79 -24.08 -7.61
C TRP A 510 0.70 -23.59 -6.69
N LEU A 511 0.92 -22.49 -5.94
CA LEU A 511 0.05 -22.05 -4.85
C LEU A 511 -0.92 -20.94 -5.26
N VAL A 512 -0.49 -19.94 -6.05
CA VAL A 512 -1.28 -18.74 -6.32
C VAL A 512 -2.28 -18.97 -7.44
N PRO A 513 -3.61 -18.97 -7.15
CA PRO A 513 -4.62 -19.05 -8.20
C PRO A 513 -4.82 -17.71 -8.91
N GLU A 514 -5.47 -17.73 -10.07
CA GLU A 514 -5.95 -16.50 -10.71
C GLU A 514 -7.26 -16.06 -10.07
N MET A 515 -7.27 -14.87 -9.49
CA MET A 515 -8.41 -14.32 -8.75
C MET A 515 -9.07 -13.11 -9.45
N GLY A 516 -8.42 -12.59 -10.49
CA GLY A 516 -8.86 -11.38 -11.18
C GLY A 516 -10.27 -11.51 -11.78
N GLY A 517 -11.11 -10.49 -11.57
CA GLY A 517 -12.45 -10.41 -12.10
C GLY A 517 -13.52 -11.21 -11.34
N ARG A 518 -13.21 -11.76 -10.15
CA ARG A 518 -14.14 -12.50 -9.30
C ARG A 518 -14.53 -11.70 -8.05
N SER A 519 -15.77 -11.88 -7.62
CA SER A 519 -16.25 -11.30 -6.37
C SER A 519 -15.64 -12.03 -5.15
N ALA A 520 -15.56 -11.34 -4.01
CA ALA A 520 -15.05 -11.94 -2.78
C ALA A 520 -15.86 -13.17 -2.34
N ALA A 521 -17.19 -13.15 -2.56
CA ALA A 521 -18.08 -14.27 -2.25
C ALA A 521 -17.81 -15.50 -3.14
N GLU A 522 -17.56 -15.30 -4.45
CA GLU A 522 -17.18 -16.39 -5.35
C GLU A 522 -15.84 -17.00 -4.98
N LEU A 523 -14.87 -16.16 -4.56
CA LEU A 523 -13.58 -16.66 -4.09
C LEU A 523 -13.73 -17.46 -2.80
N ASP A 524 -14.61 -17.04 -1.89
CA ASP A 524 -14.90 -17.80 -0.67
C ASP A 524 -15.45 -19.20 -1.01
N LEU A 525 -16.41 -19.31 -1.93
CA LEU A 525 -16.94 -20.60 -2.40
C LEU A 525 -15.86 -21.47 -3.05
N LEU A 526 -15.00 -20.90 -3.92
CA LEU A 526 -13.92 -21.64 -4.58
C LEU A 526 -12.94 -22.27 -3.58
N PHE A 527 -12.61 -21.55 -2.52
CA PHE A 527 -11.72 -22.06 -1.47
C PHE A 527 -12.42 -23.09 -0.60
N GLU A 528 -13.69 -22.88 -0.23
CA GLU A 528 -14.49 -23.84 0.55
C GLU A 528 -14.63 -25.19 -0.17
N HIS A 529 -14.86 -25.17 -1.48
CA HIS A 529 -14.92 -26.36 -2.32
C HIS A 529 -13.54 -26.95 -2.67
N LYS A 530 -12.44 -26.38 -2.12
CA LYS A 530 -11.06 -26.83 -2.32
C LYS A 530 -10.67 -26.97 -3.80
N VAL A 531 -11.22 -26.13 -4.66
CA VAL A 531 -10.94 -26.16 -6.11
C VAL A 531 -9.44 -26.08 -6.35
N PRO A 532 -8.85 -26.89 -7.27
CA PRO A 532 -7.45 -26.83 -7.63
C PRO A 532 -7.05 -25.45 -8.16
N THR A 533 -5.82 -24.98 -7.86
CA THR A 533 -5.32 -23.66 -8.24
C THR A 533 -5.47 -23.33 -9.73
N ARG A 534 -5.34 -24.34 -10.61
CA ARG A 534 -5.38 -24.19 -12.07
C ARG A 534 -6.80 -24.09 -12.63
N ASP A 535 -7.79 -24.59 -11.89
CA ASP A 535 -9.17 -24.68 -12.35
C ASP A 535 -10.02 -23.49 -11.90
N PHE A 536 -9.44 -22.54 -11.13
CA PHE A 536 -10.13 -21.33 -10.66
C PHE A 536 -10.75 -20.53 -11.80
N LEU A 537 -10.09 -20.42 -12.97
CA LEU A 537 -10.64 -19.72 -14.14
C LEU A 537 -11.79 -20.46 -14.82
N LYS A 538 -11.77 -21.79 -14.78
CA LYS A 538 -12.75 -22.65 -15.50
C LYS A 538 -14.01 -22.90 -14.69
N TRP A 539 -13.95 -22.70 -13.38
CA TRP A 539 -15.07 -22.96 -12.50
C TRP A 539 -16.11 -21.84 -12.58
N SER A 540 -17.38 -22.19 -12.73
CA SER A 540 -18.50 -21.27 -12.63
C SER A 540 -19.59 -21.87 -11.76
N VAL A 541 -20.36 -21.01 -11.06
CA VAL A 541 -21.47 -21.44 -10.17
C VAL A 541 -22.51 -22.24 -10.96
N GLU A 542 -22.76 -21.89 -12.22
CA GLU A 542 -23.68 -22.60 -13.11
C GLU A 542 -23.24 -24.03 -13.46
N LYS A 543 -21.91 -24.28 -13.56
CA LYS A 543 -21.36 -25.62 -13.84
C LYS A 543 -21.31 -26.53 -12.62
N SER A 544 -21.46 -25.99 -11.40
CA SER A 544 -21.31 -26.76 -10.19
C SER A 544 -22.57 -27.49 -9.74
N ASN A 545 -23.76 -27.22 -10.31
CA ASN A 545 -25.08 -27.74 -9.87
C ASN A 545 -25.29 -27.70 -8.33
N LEU A 546 -24.48 -26.91 -7.64
CA LEU A 546 -24.49 -26.76 -6.21
C LEU A 546 -25.36 -25.56 -5.87
N LYS A 547 -26.55 -25.81 -5.33
CA LYS A 547 -27.32 -24.79 -4.62
C LYS A 547 -26.41 -24.18 -3.55
N PRO A 548 -26.42 -22.84 -3.36
CA PRO A 548 -25.74 -22.24 -2.24
C PRO A 548 -26.22 -22.97 -0.98
N SER A 549 -25.28 -23.47 -0.19
CA SER A 549 -25.60 -24.13 1.07
C SER A 549 -26.38 -23.12 1.91
N THR A 550 -27.65 -23.41 2.17
CA THR A 550 -28.53 -22.67 3.06
C THR A 550 -28.11 -22.95 4.51
N THR A 551 -26.87 -22.64 4.84
CA THR A 551 -26.50 -22.37 6.23
C THR A 551 -26.54 -20.86 6.35
N PRO A 552 -27.51 -20.28 7.07
CA PRO A 552 -27.57 -18.84 7.20
C PRO A 552 -26.34 -18.39 7.97
N ALA A 553 -25.43 -17.71 7.27
CA ALA A 553 -24.54 -16.76 7.91
C ALA A 553 -25.47 -15.72 8.50
N ALA A 554 -25.73 -15.83 9.80
CA ALA A 554 -26.63 -14.92 10.52
C ALA A 554 -26.17 -13.48 10.28
N GLY A 555 -27.03 -12.71 9.59
CA GLY A 555 -27.00 -11.26 9.57
C GLY A 555 -26.31 -10.59 8.37
N ALA A 556 -26.95 -10.59 7.22
CA ALA A 556 -26.96 -9.44 6.29
C ALA A 556 -28.05 -9.70 5.24
N GLY A 557 -29.25 -9.18 5.50
CA GLY A 557 -30.25 -9.00 4.46
C GLY A 557 -29.80 -7.88 3.51
N VAL A 558 -29.17 -8.28 2.42
CA VAL A 558 -29.03 -7.44 1.22
C VAL A 558 -29.37 -8.35 0.06
N SER A 559 -30.58 -8.21 -0.45
CA SER A 559 -30.98 -8.78 -1.72
C SER A 559 -30.18 -8.11 -2.84
N VAL A 560 -29.23 -8.84 -3.40
CA VAL A 560 -28.55 -8.42 -4.64
C VAL A 560 -29.44 -8.86 -5.79
N SER A 561 -30.19 -7.92 -6.36
CA SER A 561 -30.83 -8.06 -7.67
C SER A 561 -29.74 -8.20 -8.72
N ALA A 562 -29.72 -9.33 -9.40
CA ALA A 562 -28.86 -9.55 -10.55
C ALA A 562 -29.33 -8.66 -11.72
N ALA A 563 -28.49 -7.75 -12.16
CA ALA A 563 -28.69 -7.01 -13.40
C ALA A 563 -28.48 -7.96 -14.60
N PRO A 564 -29.34 -7.90 -15.64
CA PRO A 564 -29.17 -8.74 -16.80
C PRO A 564 -27.97 -8.29 -17.65
N ALA A 565 -27.19 -9.26 -18.11
CA ALA A 565 -26.09 -9.07 -19.04
C ALA A 565 -26.61 -8.48 -20.36
N VAL A 566 -26.02 -7.37 -20.78
CA VAL A 566 -26.20 -6.79 -22.09
C VAL A 566 -25.49 -7.72 -23.08
N VAL A 567 -26.29 -8.50 -23.84
CA VAL A 567 -25.82 -9.22 -25.03
C VAL A 567 -25.81 -8.23 -26.19
N GLY A 568 -24.62 -7.99 -26.74
CA GLY A 568 -24.44 -7.18 -27.94
C GLY A 568 -25.11 -7.84 -29.14
N GLU A 569 -25.97 -7.09 -29.79
CA GLU A 569 -26.47 -7.38 -31.14
C GLU A 569 -25.35 -7.16 -32.15
N ASP A 570 -24.83 -8.25 -32.71
CA ASP A 570 -24.22 -8.24 -34.07
C ASP A 570 -24.10 -9.69 -34.53
N GLU A 571 -25.20 -10.16 -35.21
CA GLU A 571 -25.18 -11.18 -36.25
C GLU A 571 -26.60 -11.37 -36.80
N LYS A 572 -27.01 -10.44 -37.64
CA LYS A 572 -28.08 -10.67 -38.60
C LYS A 572 -27.54 -10.35 -39.99
N LYS A 573 -27.04 -11.37 -40.68
CA LYS A 573 -27.11 -11.49 -42.16
C LYS A 573 -26.57 -12.87 -42.56
N LYS A 574 -27.49 -13.75 -42.91
CA LYS A 574 -27.52 -14.75 -43.96
C LYS A 574 -28.32 -15.98 -43.53
N SER A 575 -29.52 -16.08 -44.00
CA SER A 575 -30.03 -17.12 -44.88
C SER A 575 -31.57 -17.03 -44.90
N SER A 576 -32.05 -16.36 -45.93
CA SER A 576 -33.38 -16.65 -46.52
C SER A 576 -33.20 -17.91 -47.36
N GLU A 577 -34.08 -18.86 -47.13
CA GLU A 577 -34.70 -19.72 -48.15
C GLU A 577 -35.11 -21.06 -47.51
N HIS A 578 -36.30 -21.30 -47.37
CA HIS A 578 -37.25 -22.24 -47.95
C HIS A 578 -38.49 -22.38 -47.07
N VAL A 579 -39.56 -21.95 -47.70
CA VAL A 579 -40.92 -22.21 -47.28
C VAL A 579 -41.28 -23.63 -47.77
N GLU A 580 -41.93 -24.44 -46.93
CA GLU A 580 -42.94 -25.36 -47.37
C GLU A 580 -44.00 -25.60 -46.29
N VAL A 581 -45.21 -25.32 -46.70
CA VAL A 581 -46.49 -25.55 -46.02
C VAL A 581 -46.89 -26.98 -46.22
N VAL A 582 -47.28 -27.73 -45.20
CA VAL A 582 -48.25 -28.82 -45.27
C VAL A 582 -49.15 -28.81 -44.06
N THR A 583 -50.41 -28.61 -44.31
CA THR A 583 -51.61 -28.87 -43.53
C THR A 583 -51.76 -30.34 -43.17
N GLN A 584 -51.98 -30.67 -41.92
CA GLN A 584 -53.16 -31.42 -41.42
C GLN A 584 -53.19 -31.32 -39.88
#